data_10722fc20718fbaa0cf82fffeb5614ba
#
_entry.id   10722fc20718fbaa0cf82fffeb5614ba
#
_cell.length_a   1.000
_cell.length_b   1.000
_cell.length_c   1.000
_cell.angle_alpha   90.00
_cell.angle_beta   90.00
_cell.angle_gamma   90.00
#
_symmetry.space_group_name_H-M   'P 1'
#
loop_
_entity.id
_entity.type
_entity.pdbx_description
1 polymer ?
#
loop_
_entity_poly.entity_id
_entity_poly.type
_entity_poly.pdbx_seq_one_letter_code
_entity_poly.pdbx_strand_id
1 'polypeptide(L)'
;MRDKEVKLSPKEYDLLRVLVQHAGKVLTHKLLLGELWDEFVDTQYLRVYVRQLRQKIEADPERPQYILTETGIGYRLRSSD
;
A
#
# COMPACT_ATOMS: atom_id res chain seq x y z
N MET A 1 11.82 -7.12 -6.19
CA MET A 1 10.96 -7.01 -7.38
C MET A 1 11.48 -7.91 -8.49
N ARG A 2 10.58 -8.37 -9.32
CA ARG A 2 10.95 -9.20 -10.45
C ARG A 2 11.59 -8.36 -11.54
N ASP A 3 12.29 -9.01 -12.46
CA ASP A 3 12.93 -8.34 -13.59
C ASP A 3 11.95 -7.69 -14.54
N LYS A 4 10.70 -8.05 -14.47
CA LYS A 4 9.68 -7.45 -15.34
C LYS A 4 9.35 -6.04 -14.89
N GLU A 5 9.24 -5.16 -15.86
CA GLU A 5 8.82 -3.82 -15.60
C GLU A 5 7.38 -3.83 -15.05
N VAL A 6 7.16 -3.18 -13.93
CA VAL A 6 5.85 -3.07 -13.31
C VAL A 6 5.33 -1.66 -13.55
N LYS A 7 4.19 -1.58 -14.23
CA LYS A 7 3.57 -0.27 -14.49
C LYS A 7 2.52 0.00 -13.43
N LEU A 8 2.71 1.08 -12.71
CA LEU A 8 1.79 1.53 -11.68
C LEU A 8 1.00 2.73 -12.19
N SER A 9 -0.28 2.78 -11.84
CA SER A 9 -1.04 4.00 -12.06
C SER A 9 -0.49 5.10 -11.15
N PRO A 10 -0.76 6.38 -11.44
CA PRO A 10 -0.25 7.47 -10.58
C PRO A 10 -0.63 7.31 -9.12
N LYS A 11 -1.85 6.86 -8.83
CA LYS A 11 -2.30 6.69 -7.46
C LYS A 11 -1.63 5.49 -6.80
N GLU A 12 -1.42 4.41 -7.54
CA GLU A 12 -0.69 3.25 -7.02
C GLU A 12 0.76 3.62 -6.70
N TYR A 13 1.38 4.41 -7.57
CA TYR A 13 2.72 4.87 -7.34
C TYR A 13 2.80 5.75 -6.08
N ASP A 14 1.85 6.67 -5.92
CA ASP A 14 1.81 7.51 -4.74
C ASP A 14 1.64 6.71 -3.46
N LEU A 15 0.78 5.70 -3.49
CA LEU A 15 0.57 4.81 -2.34
C LEU A 15 1.86 4.09 -1.97
N LEU A 16 2.52 3.52 -2.96
CA LEU A 16 3.79 2.82 -2.72
C LEU A 16 4.85 3.79 -2.20
N ARG A 17 4.91 5.00 -2.75
CA ARG A 17 5.87 6.01 -2.33
C ARG A 17 5.70 6.36 -0.84
N VAL A 18 4.45 6.55 -0.42
CA VAL A 18 4.18 6.87 0.99
C VAL A 18 4.57 5.70 1.88
N LEU A 19 4.24 4.48 1.46
CA LEU A 19 4.61 3.29 2.22
C LEU A 19 6.13 3.16 2.34
N VAL A 20 6.87 3.43 1.27
CA VAL A 20 8.33 3.36 1.28
C VAL A 20 8.92 4.42 2.20
N GLN A 21 8.39 5.64 2.15
CA GLN A 21 8.86 6.72 3.01
C GLN A 21 8.76 6.38 4.49
N HIS A 22 7.79 5.54 4.86
CA HIS A 22 7.53 5.16 6.24
C HIS A 22 7.72 3.66 6.46
N ALA A 23 8.65 3.06 5.72
CA ALA A 23 8.88 1.62 5.79
C ALA A 23 9.09 1.17 7.24
N GLY A 24 8.43 0.10 7.61
CA GLY A 24 8.50 -0.45 8.96
C GLY A 24 7.49 0.14 9.92
N LYS A 25 6.85 1.25 9.56
CA LYS A 25 5.87 1.90 10.44
C LYS A 25 4.46 1.61 9.99
N VAL A 26 3.56 1.46 10.94
CA VAL A 26 2.14 1.28 10.64
C VAL A 26 1.54 2.62 10.26
N LEU A 27 0.91 2.68 9.09
CA LEU A 27 0.22 3.87 8.61
C LEU A 27 -1.29 3.61 8.72
N THR A 28 -1.98 4.52 9.41
CA THR A 28 -3.42 4.37 9.62
C THR A 28 -4.18 4.59 8.32
N HIS A 29 -5.40 4.06 8.27
CA HIS A 29 -6.28 4.31 7.13
C HIS A 29 -6.49 5.81 6.93
N LYS A 30 -6.72 6.52 8.02
CA LYS A 30 -6.97 7.96 7.98
C LYS A 30 -5.78 8.72 7.41
N LEU A 31 -4.57 8.35 7.84
CA LEU A 31 -3.36 9.00 7.35
C LEU A 31 -3.18 8.77 5.84
N LEU A 32 -3.36 7.52 5.42
CA LEU A 32 -3.20 7.18 4.00
C LEU A 32 -4.26 7.86 3.14
N LEU A 33 -5.49 7.89 3.61
CA LEU A 33 -6.55 8.56 2.87
C LEU A 33 -6.30 10.07 2.77
N GLY A 34 -5.84 10.68 3.86
CA GLY A 34 -5.54 12.11 3.87
C GLY A 34 -4.37 12.48 2.99
N GLU A 35 -3.37 11.59 2.88
CA GLU A 35 -2.19 11.83 2.05
C GLU A 35 -2.47 11.63 0.56
N LEU A 36 -3.35 10.68 0.22
CA LEU A 36 -3.52 10.26 -1.18
C LEU A 36 -4.82 10.76 -1.80
N TRP A 37 -5.81 11.02 -0.97
CA TRP A 37 -7.11 11.49 -1.42
C TRP A 37 -7.61 12.58 -0.48
N ASP A 38 -8.87 12.94 -0.69
CA ASP A 38 -9.59 13.78 0.22
C ASP A 38 -10.01 12.97 1.45
N GLU A 39 -10.08 13.62 2.62
CA GLU A 39 -10.45 12.94 3.86
C GLU A 39 -11.88 12.40 3.85
N PHE A 40 -12.68 12.80 2.89
CA PHE A 40 -14.06 12.33 2.75
C PHE A 40 -14.19 11.07 1.91
N VAL A 41 -13.09 10.54 1.43
CA VAL A 41 -13.09 9.34 0.61
C VAL A 41 -13.23 8.10 1.50
N ASP A 42 -14.06 7.15 1.06
CA ASP A 42 -14.29 5.90 1.78
C ASP A 42 -13.02 5.05 1.82
N THR A 43 -12.81 4.34 2.95
CA THR A 43 -11.68 3.42 3.09
C THR A 43 -11.68 2.31 2.04
N GLN A 44 -12.81 2.05 1.42
CA GLN A 44 -12.90 1.08 0.34
C GLN A 44 -11.96 1.41 -0.82
N TYR A 45 -11.80 2.70 -1.12
CA TYR A 45 -10.87 3.10 -2.18
C TYR A 45 -9.44 2.70 -1.85
N LEU A 46 -9.05 2.90 -0.60
CA LEU A 46 -7.71 2.50 -0.17
C LEU A 46 -7.52 0.99 -0.31
N ARG A 47 -8.50 0.21 0.10
CA ARG A 47 -8.42 -1.24 0.01
C ARG A 47 -8.27 -1.71 -1.43
N VAL A 48 -9.00 -1.09 -2.35
CA VAL A 48 -8.92 -1.44 -3.77
C VAL A 48 -7.50 -1.19 -4.28
N TYR A 49 -6.93 -0.03 -3.97
CA TYR A 49 -5.60 0.30 -4.45
C TYR A 49 -4.51 -0.55 -3.80
N VAL A 50 -4.66 -0.87 -2.51
CA VAL A 50 -3.73 -1.81 -1.85
C VAL A 50 -3.79 -3.17 -2.53
N ARG A 51 -4.99 -3.65 -2.83
CA ARG A 51 -5.16 -4.93 -3.51
C ARG A 51 -4.51 -4.93 -4.89
N GLN A 52 -4.75 -3.87 -5.66
CA GLN A 52 -4.16 -3.73 -6.99
C GLN A 52 -2.64 -3.69 -6.91
N LEU A 53 -2.11 -2.94 -5.96
CA LEU A 53 -0.67 -2.83 -5.78
C LEU A 53 -0.07 -4.18 -5.39
N ARG A 54 -0.73 -4.92 -4.50
CA ARG A 54 -0.27 -6.26 -4.13
C ARG A 54 -0.22 -7.18 -5.33
N GLN A 55 -1.21 -7.12 -6.20
CA GLN A 55 -1.23 -7.95 -7.41
C GLN A 55 -0.05 -7.68 -8.32
N LYS A 56 0.49 -6.46 -8.26
CA LYS A 56 1.61 -6.07 -9.11
C LYS A 56 2.96 -6.35 -8.50
N ILE A 57 3.11 -6.26 -7.19
CA ILE A 57 4.43 -6.37 -6.57
C ILE A 57 4.63 -7.62 -5.71
N GLU A 58 3.54 -8.24 -5.22
CA GLU A 58 3.67 -9.44 -4.40
C GLU A 58 3.71 -10.68 -5.27
N ALA A 59 4.52 -11.65 -4.89
CA ALA A 59 4.53 -12.93 -5.58
C ALA A 59 3.20 -13.66 -5.38
N ASP A 60 2.65 -13.56 -4.18
CA ASP A 60 1.34 -14.12 -3.85
C ASP A 60 0.53 -13.04 -3.12
N PRO A 61 -0.38 -12.35 -3.83
CA PRO A 61 -1.14 -11.26 -3.23
C PRO A 61 -1.98 -11.65 -2.01
N GLU A 62 -2.36 -12.91 -1.90
CA GLU A 62 -3.13 -13.39 -0.76
C GLU A 62 -2.27 -13.64 0.47
N ARG A 63 -0.96 -13.79 0.26
CA ARG A 63 0.02 -13.94 1.33
C ARG A 63 1.11 -12.88 1.16
N PRO A 64 0.76 -11.61 1.34
CA PRO A 64 1.70 -10.53 1.06
C PRO A 64 2.91 -10.58 1.99
N GLN A 65 4.08 -10.33 1.42
CA GLN A 65 5.33 -10.25 2.16
C GLN A 65 5.81 -8.82 2.35
N TYR A 66 5.35 -7.91 1.52
CA TYR A 66 5.82 -6.53 1.54
C TYR A 66 4.81 -5.57 2.13
N ILE A 67 3.58 -5.59 1.62
CA ILE A 67 2.53 -4.71 2.13
C ILE A 67 1.67 -5.52 3.09
N LEU A 68 1.89 -5.29 4.38
CA LEU A 68 1.24 -6.06 5.44
C LEU A 68 0.02 -5.31 5.95
N THR A 69 -1.02 -6.05 6.27
CA THR A 69 -2.23 -5.50 6.88
C THR A 69 -2.10 -5.54 8.40
N GLU A 70 -2.24 -4.36 9.03
CA GLU A 70 -2.36 -4.29 10.48
C GLU A 70 -3.83 -4.17 10.78
N THR A 71 -4.44 -5.28 11.15
CA THR A 71 -5.88 -5.41 11.28
C THR A 71 -6.48 -4.34 12.17
N GLY A 72 -7.48 -3.63 11.65
CA GLY A 72 -8.17 -2.59 12.39
C GLY A 72 -7.40 -1.27 12.49
N ILE A 73 -6.17 -1.20 11.99
CA ILE A 73 -5.34 -0.01 12.12
C ILE A 73 -4.97 0.57 10.75
N GLY A 74 -4.35 -0.23 9.89
CA GLY A 74 -3.93 0.26 8.59
C GLY A 74 -3.00 -0.71 7.90
N TYR A 75 -1.95 -0.17 7.27
CA TYR A 75 -1.00 -0.96 6.51
C TYR A 75 0.42 -0.59 6.87
N ARG A 76 1.32 -1.54 6.64
CA ARG A 76 2.73 -1.35 6.94
C ARG A 76 3.58 -1.98 5.84
N LEU A 77 4.54 -1.25 5.33
CA LEU A 77 5.51 -1.84 4.43
C LEU A 77 6.59 -2.54 5.24
N ARG A 78 6.87 -3.79 4.91
CA ARG A 78 7.89 -4.54 5.61
C ARG A 78 9.25 -3.86 5.48
N SER A 79 9.93 -3.71 6.61
CA SER A 79 11.29 -3.20 6.60
C SER A 79 12.25 -4.29 6.17
N SER A 80 13.34 -3.90 5.53
CA SER A 80 14.35 -4.85 5.07
C SER A 80 15.27 -5.32 6.20
N ASP A 81 15.16 -4.74 7.34
CA ASP A 81 15.99 -5.12 8.49
C ASP A 81 15.47 -6.38 9.16
#